data_1340075d2395e6b078fd0cdd02f5a4fb
#
_entry.id   1340075d2395e6b078fd0cdd02f5a4fb
#
_cell.length_a   1.000
_cell.length_b   1.000
_cell.length_c   1.000
_cell.angle_alpha   90.00
_cell.angle_beta   90.00
_cell.angle_gamma   90.00
#
_symmetry.space_group_name_H-M   'P 1'
#
loop_
_entity.id
_entity.type
_entity.pdbx_description
1 polymer ?
#
loop_
_entity_poly.entity_id
_entity_poly.type
_entity_poly.pdbx_seq_one_letter_code
_entity_poly.pdbx_strand_id
1 'polypeptide(L)'
;MKRYIATLMLLAACASAQAREVFPLNEGWRFFFKSENSSDNARHVTLPHTWNTDTGGTGYFLETTANYQNNMYIPAEWATKRLFVKFYGVQSVADVFVNGYYVGGHKGGGTAFALEITDKIRFGSDNALLVVVSNNYCDDVLPTSTDMNLYGGIYREAELILTEKTAVSPLYLGSDGILVRQNSVGEDRVEGEAEIHLVTGGENSCVLTLDITAPDGSRVFSKRQKARLDGKPVTIPFSVDAPRLWSPANPALYRVSVSIGDTTVTDSVAVRTGFRSIAATPAGGFAINGIRIPIHGVTLYHDNAISGGALIAPDYDADLSQIRTLGANALRSAVMPHAQYLYDRCDEQGMLVWIDAPLHRSSFLGDVSYFATPAFEQNGLDQLQEIVAQNINHPSVVMWGIFSRLWMRGDDVTPYIRRLNETARTMDPSRPTVACSDQN
;
A
#
# COMPACT_ATOMS: atom_id res chain seq x y z
N MET A 1 20.58 35.55 -15.13
CA MET A 1 20.55 34.38 -14.27
C MET A 1 19.50 34.61 -13.19
N LYS A 2 18.26 34.14 -13.41
CA LYS A 2 17.19 34.21 -12.41
C LYS A 2 17.08 32.83 -11.75
N ARG A 3 17.41 32.77 -10.46
CA ARG A 3 17.23 31.58 -9.61
C ARG A 3 15.73 31.40 -9.43
N TYR A 4 15.15 30.34 -9.97
CA TYR A 4 13.84 29.85 -9.59
C TYR A 4 14.01 29.03 -8.33
N ILE A 5 13.81 29.64 -7.18
CA ILE A 5 13.65 28.98 -5.90
C ILE A 5 12.19 28.56 -5.90
N ALA A 6 11.94 27.26 -6.00
CA ALA A 6 10.65 26.69 -5.65
C ALA A 6 10.52 26.75 -4.13
N THR A 7 10.02 27.88 -3.64
CA THR A 7 9.72 28.08 -2.23
C THR A 7 8.42 27.34 -1.95
N LEU A 8 8.51 26.22 -1.24
CA LEU A 8 7.37 25.61 -0.56
C LEU A 8 6.86 26.66 0.44
N MET A 9 5.78 27.38 0.11
CA MET A 9 5.14 28.29 1.07
C MET A 9 4.50 27.47 2.17
N LEU A 10 5.20 27.32 3.29
CA LEU A 10 4.59 26.94 4.56
C LEU A 10 3.64 28.07 4.99
N LEU A 11 2.34 27.86 4.87
CA LEU A 11 1.36 28.63 5.61
C LEU A 11 1.58 28.32 7.10
N ALA A 12 2.09 29.29 7.82
CA ALA A 12 2.16 29.28 9.28
C ALA A 12 0.72 29.23 9.82
N ALA A 13 0.20 28.02 10.08
CA ALA A 13 -1.01 27.81 10.84
C ALA A 13 -0.66 27.92 12.33
N CYS A 14 -1.47 28.65 13.06
CA CYS A 14 -1.42 28.82 14.50
C CYS A 14 -1.10 27.52 15.24
N ALA A 15 -0.24 27.63 16.26
CA ALA A 15 0.22 26.55 17.13
C ALA A 15 -0.92 25.87 17.90
N SER A 16 -1.60 24.93 17.24
CA SER A 16 -2.11 23.72 17.87
C SER A 16 -1.05 22.65 17.61
N ALA A 17 -0.62 21.92 18.63
CA ALA A 17 0.29 20.79 18.47
C ALA A 17 -0.32 19.83 17.42
N GLN A 18 0.19 19.90 16.22
CA GLN A 18 -0.35 19.13 15.10
C GLN A 18 0.24 17.73 15.23
N ALA A 19 -0.61 16.76 15.44
CA ALA A 19 -0.24 15.43 15.90
C ALA A 19 0.66 14.68 14.91
N ARG A 20 0.45 14.81 13.62
CA ARG A 20 1.24 14.25 12.52
C ARG A 20 1.12 15.18 11.33
N GLU A 21 2.20 15.38 10.63
CA GLU A 21 2.19 16.14 9.39
C GLU A 21 2.65 15.24 8.23
N VAL A 22 1.93 15.30 7.12
CA VAL A 22 2.24 14.54 5.91
C VAL A 22 2.39 15.54 4.77
N PHE A 23 3.53 15.51 4.11
CA PHE A 23 3.86 16.41 3.01
C PHE A 23 4.00 15.61 1.72
N PRO A 24 3.26 15.97 0.65
CA PRO A 24 3.46 15.36 -0.66
C PRO A 24 4.91 15.56 -1.12
N LEU A 25 5.53 14.52 -1.61
CA LEU A 25 6.89 14.54 -2.14
C LEU A 25 6.89 14.18 -3.63
N ASN A 26 5.91 14.73 -4.38
CA ASN A 26 5.71 14.39 -5.79
C ASN A 26 6.48 15.32 -6.74
N GLU A 27 6.82 16.54 -6.29
CA GLU A 27 7.45 17.56 -7.11
C GLU A 27 8.96 17.66 -6.88
N GLY A 28 9.67 18.30 -7.82
CA GLY A 28 11.08 18.64 -7.65
C GLY A 28 12.06 17.51 -7.93
N TRP A 29 11.62 16.43 -8.52
CA TRP A 29 12.50 15.31 -8.85
C TRP A 29 13.33 15.58 -10.10
N ARG A 30 14.60 15.20 -10.03
CA ARG A 30 15.54 15.11 -11.16
C ARG A 30 15.73 13.64 -11.49
N PHE A 31 15.43 13.27 -12.72
CA PHE A 31 15.52 11.91 -13.23
C PHE A 31 16.64 11.78 -14.28
N PHE A 32 17.44 10.73 -14.19
CA PHE A 32 18.44 10.36 -15.19
C PHE A 32 18.74 8.88 -15.14
N PHE A 33 19.07 8.29 -16.29
CA PHE A 33 19.47 6.89 -16.33
C PHE A 33 20.88 6.68 -15.74
N LYS A 34 21.08 5.56 -15.07
CA LYS A 34 22.39 5.22 -14.50
C LYS A 34 23.48 5.12 -15.58
N SER A 35 23.13 4.72 -16.81
CA SER A 35 24.03 4.67 -17.96
C SER A 35 24.55 6.02 -18.42
N GLU A 36 23.89 7.12 -18.09
CA GLU A 36 24.27 8.47 -18.51
C GLU A 36 25.45 9.03 -17.71
N ASN A 37 25.87 8.36 -16.64
CA ASN A 37 27.04 8.66 -15.77
C ASN A 37 27.12 10.11 -15.24
N SER A 38 26.14 10.95 -15.51
CA SER A 38 26.11 12.35 -15.14
C SER A 38 24.69 12.83 -14.87
N SER A 39 24.53 13.62 -13.81
CA SER A 39 23.29 14.35 -13.53
C SER A 39 23.11 15.58 -14.45
N ASP A 40 24.05 15.87 -15.36
CA ASP A 40 23.99 17.05 -16.23
C ASP A 40 22.83 16.92 -17.23
N ASN A 41 22.47 15.69 -17.62
CA ASN A 41 21.34 15.38 -18.50
C ASN A 41 20.04 15.10 -17.73
N ALA A 42 20.01 15.38 -16.41
CA ALA A 42 18.84 15.08 -15.62
C ALA A 42 17.60 15.90 -16.06
N ARG A 43 16.51 15.21 -16.25
CA ARG A 43 15.20 15.79 -16.56
C ARG A 43 14.43 16.09 -15.27
N HIS A 44 13.61 17.11 -15.27
CA HIS A 44 12.66 17.35 -14.19
C HIS A 44 11.41 16.52 -14.43
N VAL A 45 11.01 15.77 -13.41
CA VAL A 45 9.80 14.93 -13.44
C VAL A 45 8.97 15.15 -12.19
N THR A 46 7.66 14.89 -12.31
CA THR A 46 6.69 14.87 -11.22
C THR A 46 6.20 13.43 -11.04
N LEU A 47 6.01 12.98 -9.80
CA LEU A 47 5.43 11.67 -9.51
C LEU A 47 3.89 11.74 -9.56
N PRO A 48 3.23 10.69 -10.03
CA PRO A 48 3.75 9.40 -10.56
C PRO A 48 4.54 9.54 -11.86
N HIS A 49 5.62 8.75 -12.01
CA HIS A 49 6.47 8.81 -13.20
C HIS A 49 6.99 7.43 -13.61
N THR A 50 6.93 7.13 -14.91
CA THR A 50 7.60 5.98 -15.52
C THR A 50 8.41 6.39 -16.73
N TRP A 51 9.63 5.90 -16.86
CA TRP A 51 10.47 6.18 -18.03
C TRP A 51 10.02 5.44 -19.31
N ASN A 52 9.18 4.42 -19.16
CA ASN A 52 8.75 3.59 -20.29
C ASN A 52 7.84 4.35 -21.27
N THR A 53 7.23 5.46 -20.87
CA THR A 53 6.41 6.33 -21.73
C THR A 53 7.12 7.59 -22.19
N ASP A 54 8.27 7.95 -21.61
CA ASP A 54 9.03 9.19 -21.90
C ASP A 54 9.50 9.30 -23.35
N THR A 55 9.69 8.17 -24.03
CA THR A 55 10.29 8.08 -25.37
C THR A 55 9.29 7.95 -26.50
N GLY A 56 8.02 8.29 -26.26
CA GLY A 56 6.97 8.20 -27.26
C GLY A 56 6.73 6.78 -27.78
N GLY A 57 6.91 5.77 -26.92
CA GLY A 57 6.66 4.35 -27.21
C GLY A 57 7.91 3.53 -27.59
N THR A 58 9.05 4.14 -27.91
CA THR A 58 10.27 3.38 -28.23
C THR A 58 10.89 2.73 -27.00
N GLY A 59 10.64 3.26 -25.79
CA GLY A 59 11.09 2.72 -24.50
C GLY A 59 10.04 1.90 -23.76
N TYR A 60 8.95 1.50 -24.39
CA TYR A 60 7.84 0.84 -23.74
C TYR A 60 8.25 -0.40 -22.94
N PHE A 61 9.15 -1.23 -23.47
CA PHE A 61 9.68 -2.41 -22.80
C PHE A 61 11.10 -2.21 -22.23
N LEU A 62 11.52 -0.95 -21.99
CA LEU A 62 12.85 -0.67 -21.51
C LEU A 62 13.04 -1.15 -20.07
N GLU A 63 13.88 -2.17 -19.90
CA GLU A 63 14.41 -2.59 -18.60
C GLU A 63 15.75 -1.92 -18.35
N THR A 64 15.88 -1.20 -17.24
CA THR A 64 17.08 -0.43 -16.92
C THR A 64 17.13 -0.05 -15.45
N THR A 65 18.20 0.69 -15.09
CA THR A 65 18.35 1.33 -13.78
C THR A 65 18.40 2.83 -13.96
N ALA A 66 17.64 3.56 -13.16
CA ALA A 66 17.59 5.01 -13.18
C ALA A 66 17.73 5.60 -11.77
N ASN A 67 18.08 6.88 -11.71
CA ASN A 67 18.21 7.66 -10.49
C ASN A 67 17.10 8.73 -10.44
N TYR A 68 16.45 8.81 -9.29
CA TYR A 68 15.54 9.88 -8.92
C TYR A 68 16.16 10.65 -7.77
N GLN A 69 16.43 11.93 -7.95
CA GLN A 69 17.03 12.80 -6.94
C GLN A 69 16.08 13.95 -6.61
N ASN A 70 15.87 14.18 -5.31
CA ASN A 70 15.14 15.32 -4.78
C ASN A 70 16.00 16.04 -3.74
N ASN A 71 15.87 17.35 -3.65
CA ASN A 71 16.53 18.16 -2.62
C ASN A 71 15.46 18.79 -1.72
N MET A 72 15.48 18.40 -0.44
CA MET A 72 14.50 18.80 0.55
C MET A 72 15.16 19.73 1.59
N TYR A 73 14.63 20.93 1.78
CA TYR A 73 14.97 21.72 2.96
C TYR A 73 14.20 21.18 4.17
N ILE A 74 14.91 20.79 5.23
CA ILE A 74 14.30 20.29 6.46
C ILE A 74 14.52 21.33 7.57
N PRO A 75 13.44 21.91 8.13
CA PRO A 75 13.52 22.93 9.16
C PRO A 75 14.26 22.50 10.42
N ALA A 76 14.94 23.43 11.08
CA ALA A 76 15.70 23.15 12.31
C ALA A 76 14.80 22.76 13.49
N GLU A 77 13.58 23.29 13.54
CA GLU A 77 12.57 23.00 14.57
C GLU A 77 12.07 21.54 14.56
N TRP A 78 12.32 20.79 13.48
CA TRP A 78 11.97 19.37 13.38
C TRP A 78 13.00 18.43 14.02
N ALA A 79 14.11 18.95 14.55
CA ALA A 79 15.21 18.14 15.09
C ALA A 79 14.83 17.22 16.27
N THR A 80 13.71 17.50 16.94
CA THR A 80 13.20 16.68 18.05
C THR A 80 12.20 15.62 17.62
N LYS A 81 11.80 15.63 16.33
CA LYS A 81 10.78 14.78 15.74
C LYS A 81 11.41 13.62 14.95
N ARG A 82 10.56 12.74 14.40
CA ARG A 82 10.95 11.66 13.48
C ARG A 82 10.47 11.98 12.08
N LEU A 83 11.27 11.60 11.11
CA LEU A 83 11.01 11.77 9.70
C LEU A 83 11.04 10.42 8.98
N PHE A 84 10.01 10.18 8.19
CA PHE A 84 9.91 9.01 7.34
C PHE A 84 9.64 9.44 5.90
N VAL A 85 10.20 8.71 4.94
CA VAL A 85 9.77 8.79 3.55
C VAL A 85 8.95 7.54 3.24
N LYS A 86 7.77 7.73 2.62
CA LYS A 86 6.89 6.64 2.16
C LYS A 86 6.72 6.74 0.66
N PHE A 87 6.89 5.60 -0.02
CA PHE A 87 6.64 5.44 -1.45
C PHE A 87 5.48 4.47 -1.63
N TYR A 88 4.51 4.83 -2.44
CA TYR A 88 3.30 4.01 -2.67
C TYR A 88 3.48 2.97 -3.77
N GLY A 89 4.55 3.08 -4.59
CA GLY A 89 4.91 2.07 -5.59
C GLY A 89 6.16 2.46 -6.36
N VAL A 90 7.16 1.56 -6.33
CA VAL A 90 8.44 1.71 -7.06
C VAL A 90 8.78 0.39 -7.73
N GLN A 91 8.83 0.37 -9.05
CA GLN A 91 8.99 -0.86 -9.82
C GLN A 91 10.42 -1.03 -10.32
N SER A 92 11.10 -2.13 -9.98
CA SER A 92 10.75 -3.29 -9.12
C SER A 92 11.59 -3.32 -7.85
N VAL A 93 12.82 -2.77 -7.93
CA VAL A 93 13.80 -2.69 -6.84
C VAL A 93 14.13 -1.23 -6.60
N ALA A 94 14.07 -0.81 -5.36
CA ALA A 94 14.42 0.53 -4.92
C ALA A 94 15.51 0.48 -3.85
N ASP A 95 16.58 1.27 -4.03
CA ASP A 95 17.56 1.58 -3.01
C ASP A 95 17.51 3.08 -2.69
N VAL A 96 17.35 3.43 -1.41
CA VAL A 96 17.13 4.80 -0.97
C VAL A 96 18.34 5.30 -0.18
N PHE A 97 18.79 6.51 -0.53
CA PHE A 97 19.92 7.18 0.10
C PHE A 97 19.53 8.60 0.52
N VAL A 98 19.98 9.01 1.70
CA VAL A 98 19.85 10.39 2.19
C VAL A 98 21.23 10.94 2.49
N ASN A 99 21.57 12.08 1.88
CA ASN A 99 22.90 12.72 2.01
C ASN A 99 24.08 11.78 1.71
N GLY A 100 23.87 10.81 0.78
CA GLY A 100 24.85 9.80 0.39
C GLY A 100 24.90 8.57 1.29
N TYR A 101 24.11 8.48 2.35
CA TYR A 101 24.02 7.32 3.22
C TYR A 101 22.85 6.43 2.79
N TYR A 102 23.09 5.14 2.66
CA TYR A 102 22.02 4.16 2.45
C TYR A 102 21.10 4.10 3.67
N VAL A 103 19.79 4.20 3.45
CA VAL A 103 18.78 4.18 4.52
C VAL A 103 17.88 2.96 4.44
N GLY A 104 17.87 2.27 3.32
CA GLY A 104 17.09 1.05 3.12
C GLY A 104 16.67 0.89 1.67
N GLY A 105 15.97 -0.20 1.38
CA GLY A 105 15.44 -0.49 0.04
C GLY A 105 14.18 -1.34 0.12
N HIS A 106 13.60 -1.61 -1.05
CA HIS A 106 12.40 -2.43 -1.19
C HIS A 106 12.48 -3.27 -2.48
N LYS A 107 11.92 -4.49 -2.43
CA LYS A 107 11.84 -5.41 -3.56
C LYS A 107 10.39 -5.84 -3.78
N GLY A 108 9.82 -5.39 -4.88
CA GLY A 108 8.43 -5.59 -5.26
C GLY A 108 7.79 -4.27 -5.65
N GLY A 109 7.10 -4.23 -6.78
CA GLY A 109 6.62 -2.97 -7.34
C GLY A 109 5.24 -2.54 -6.84
N GLY A 110 4.38 -3.50 -6.47
CA GLY A 110 2.96 -3.26 -6.26
C GLY A 110 2.56 -2.76 -4.88
N THR A 111 3.46 -2.78 -3.90
CA THR A 111 3.19 -2.42 -2.50
C THR A 111 3.92 -1.15 -2.08
N ALA A 112 3.36 -0.47 -1.08
CA ALA A 112 4.01 0.68 -0.48
C ALA A 112 5.09 0.24 0.53
N PHE A 113 6.08 1.10 0.73
CA PHE A 113 7.06 0.94 1.80
C PHE A 113 7.44 2.30 2.40
N ALA A 114 7.87 2.29 3.65
CA ALA A 114 8.33 3.47 4.34
C ALA A 114 9.69 3.22 5.01
N LEU A 115 10.52 4.24 5.05
CA LEU A 115 11.85 4.22 5.66
C LEU A 115 12.00 5.39 6.62
N GLU A 116 12.56 5.16 7.79
CA GLU A 116 12.95 6.25 8.68
C GLU A 116 14.26 6.87 8.21
N ILE A 117 14.26 8.21 8.08
CA ILE A 117 15.40 8.96 7.57
C ILE A 117 15.99 9.92 8.61
N THR A 118 15.42 9.99 9.82
CA THR A 118 15.74 10.95 10.88
C THR A 118 17.24 11.10 11.13
N ASP A 119 17.96 9.99 11.29
CA ASP A 119 19.39 9.96 11.65
C ASP A 119 20.32 10.45 10.52
N LYS A 120 19.81 10.60 9.31
CA LYS A 120 20.60 11.02 8.14
C LYS A 120 20.28 12.44 7.71
N ILE A 121 19.32 13.10 8.40
CA ILE A 121 18.87 14.46 8.10
C ILE A 121 19.80 15.48 8.74
N ARG A 122 20.09 16.51 7.97
CA ARG A 122 20.72 17.77 8.44
C ARG A 122 19.62 18.79 8.66
N PHE A 123 19.21 18.98 9.90
CA PHE A 123 18.17 19.95 10.25
C PHE A 123 18.64 21.37 10.02
N GLY A 124 17.76 22.26 9.55
CA GLY A 124 18.06 23.63 9.16
C GLY A 124 18.84 23.75 7.85
N SER A 125 18.83 22.74 7.00
CA SER A 125 19.62 22.67 5.78
C SER A 125 18.92 21.87 4.67
N ASP A 126 19.45 22.01 3.45
CA ASP A 126 19.09 21.16 2.32
C ASP A 126 19.64 19.73 2.50
N ASN A 127 18.81 18.75 2.14
CA ASN A 127 19.12 17.34 2.19
C ASN A 127 18.87 16.71 0.82
N ALA A 128 19.82 15.91 0.34
CA ALA A 128 19.67 15.18 -0.89
C ALA A 128 19.04 13.80 -0.61
N LEU A 129 17.88 13.53 -1.23
CA LEU A 129 17.25 12.24 -1.29
C LEU A 129 17.52 11.65 -2.68
N LEU A 130 18.12 10.45 -2.73
CA LEU A 130 18.37 9.70 -3.95
C LEU A 130 17.67 8.35 -3.86
N VAL A 131 16.88 8.02 -4.89
CA VAL A 131 16.29 6.70 -5.06
C VAL A 131 16.85 6.09 -6.35
N VAL A 132 17.54 4.99 -6.20
CA VAL A 132 18.03 4.18 -7.33
C VAL A 132 16.97 3.13 -7.62
N VAL A 133 16.38 3.18 -8.81
CA VAL A 133 15.26 2.32 -9.20
C VAL A 133 15.67 1.43 -10.35
N SER A 134 15.37 0.14 -10.26
CA SER A 134 15.61 -0.83 -11.33
C SER A 134 14.36 -1.67 -11.62
N ASN A 135 13.96 -1.76 -12.90
CA ASN A 135 12.98 -2.73 -13.38
C ASN A 135 13.65 -3.87 -14.18
N ASN A 136 14.97 -4.02 -14.08
CA ASN A 136 15.66 -5.15 -14.70
C ASN A 136 15.13 -6.46 -14.13
N TYR A 137 15.13 -7.48 -14.98
CA TYR A 137 14.82 -8.83 -14.55
C TYR A 137 15.68 -9.23 -13.33
N CYS A 138 15.03 -9.82 -12.34
CA CYS A 138 15.67 -10.33 -11.14
C CYS A 138 14.98 -11.63 -10.69
N ASP A 139 15.77 -12.70 -10.55
CA ASP A 139 15.24 -14.04 -10.17
C ASP A 139 14.55 -14.07 -8.80
N ASP A 140 14.92 -13.14 -7.92
CA ASP A 140 14.49 -13.08 -6.54
C ASP A 140 13.39 -12.03 -6.29
N VAL A 141 12.85 -11.38 -7.32
CA VAL A 141 11.83 -10.33 -7.18
C VAL A 141 10.62 -10.65 -8.03
N LEU A 142 9.48 -10.81 -7.38
CA LEU A 142 8.21 -11.03 -8.05
C LEU A 142 7.57 -9.73 -8.55
N PRO A 143 6.88 -9.78 -9.71
CA PRO A 143 6.75 -10.91 -10.62
C PRO A 143 8.01 -11.09 -11.47
N THR A 144 8.47 -12.32 -11.67
CA THR A 144 9.64 -12.62 -12.51
C THR A 144 9.32 -12.61 -14.00
N SER A 145 8.08 -12.88 -14.37
CA SER A 145 7.56 -12.69 -15.72
C SER A 145 6.08 -12.37 -15.68
N THR A 146 5.60 -11.64 -16.66
CA THR A 146 4.18 -11.32 -16.81
C THR A 146 3.82 -11.26 -18.29
N ASP A 147 2.53 -11.26 -18.59
CA ASP A 147 1.98 -10.98 -19.92
C ASP A 147 1.68 -9.46 -20.10
N MET A 148 2.18 -8.64 -19.19
CA MET A 148 2.08 -7.18 -19.21
C MET A 148 3.47 -6.54 -19.03
N ASN A 149 3.58 -5.25 -19.36
CA ASN A 149 4.80 -4.50 -19.11
C ASN A 149 4.98 -4.20 -17.61
N LEU A 150 6.22 -4.32 -17.12
CA LEU A 150 6.63 -3.87 -15.79
C LEU A 150 7.23 -2.47 -15.90
N TYR A 151 6.37 -1.47 -15.79
CA TYR A 151 6.73 -0.07 -15.94
C TYR A 151 7.69 0.38 -14.85
N GLY A 152 8.94 0.69 -15.24
CA GLY A 152 9.95 1.12 -14.29
C GLY A 152 9.78 2.56 -13.85
N GLY A 153 10.09 2.83 -12.57
CA GLY A 153 10.04 4.18 -12.00
C GLY A 153 9.41 4.24 -10.61
N ILE A 154 9.34 5.46 -10.09
CA ILE A 154 8.49 5.80 -8.95
C ILE A 154 7.10 6.11 -9.54
N TYR A 155 6.33 5.05 -9.79
CA TYR A 155 5.14 5.12 -10.61
C TYR A 155 3.84 5.36 -9.81
N ARG A 156 3.99 5.64 -8.50
CA ARG A 156 2.96 6.16 -7.60
C ARG A 156 3.51 7.31 -6.78
N GLU A 157 2.69 7.90 -5.94
CA GLU A 157 3.03 9.03 -5.10
C GLU A 157 4.12 8.69 -4.08
N ALA A 158 4.74 9.74 -3.55
CA ALA A 158 5.64 9.69 -2.40
C ALA A 158 5.28 10.77 -1.38
N GLU A 159 5.58 10.51 -0.11
CA GLU A 159 5.29 11.40 1.01
C GLU A 159 6.46 11.46 1.99
N LEU A 160 6.61 12.64 2.62
CA LEU A 160 7.41 12.85 3.81
C LEU A 160 6.48 12.91 5.02
N ILE A 161 6.70 12.06 6.00
CA ILE A 161 5.88 11.98 7.22
C ILE A 161 6.69 12.47 8.40
N LEU A 162 6.17 13.48 9.10
CA LEU A 162 6.74 14.05 10.31
C LEU A 162 5.89 13.65 11.52
N THR A 163 6.50 13.03 12.54
CA THR A 163 5.81 12.60 13.76
C THR A 163 6.58 12.99 15.01
N GLU A 164 5.92 12.95 16.16
CA GLU A 164 6.61 12.88 17.43
C GLU A 164 7.39 11.57 17.58
N LYS A 165 8.23 11.45 18.62
CA LYS A 165 9.10 10.29 18.82
C LYS A 165 8.31 9.01 19.00
N THR A 166 7.16 9.05 19.70
CA THR A 166 6.24 7.94 19.84
C THR A 166 5.01 8.22 18.99
N ALA A 167 4.76 7.36 17.98
CA ALA A 167 3.74 7.56 16.98
C ALA A 167 3.19 6.21 16.49
N VAL A 168 2.03 6.23 15.83
CA VAL A 168 1.56 5.08 15.04
C VAL A 168 2.54 4.84 13.90
N SER A 169 2.99 3.60 13.74
CA SER A 169 4.11 3.27 12.85
C SER A 169 3.74 3.36 11.37
N PRO A 170 4.42 4.16 10.57
CA PRO A 170 4.33 4.07 9.11
C PRO A 170 5.19 2.93 8.52
N LEU A 171 6.00 2.27 9.37
CA LEU A 171 6.97 1.26 8.94
C LEU A 171 6.38 -0.15 8.83
N TYR A 172 5.23 -0.42 9.49
CA TYR A 172 4.70 -1.76 9.49
C TYR A 172 4.16 -2.16 8.12
N LEU A 173 4.95 -2.94 7.38
CA LEU A 173 4.61 -3.45 6.05
C LEU A 173 4.06 -2.37 5.08
N GLY A 174 4.54 -1.12 5.19
CA GLY A 174 4.09 0.01 4.39
C GLY A 174 2.63 0.46 4.64
N SER A 175 1.94 -0.14 5.62
CA SER A 175 0.56 0.18 5.99
C SER A 175 0.47 1.49 6.80
N ASP A 176 -0.75 1.86 7.21
CA ASP A 176 -0.97 3.00 8.10
C ASP A 176 -0.80 2.65 9.59
N GLY A 177 -0.35 1.43 9.90
CA GLY A 177 -0.07 0.97 11.25
C GLY A 177 -1.31 0.63 12.09
N ILE A 178 -2.52 0.61 11.49
CA ILE A 178 -3.78 0.24 12.13
C ILE A 178 -4.46 -0.83 11.28
N LEU A 179 -4.63 -2.03 11.84
CA LEU A 179 -5.33 -3.13 11.21
C LEU A 179 -6.62 -3.41 11.99
N VAL A 180 -7.77 -3.29 11.32
CA VAL A 180 -9.08 -3.53 11.90
C VAL A 180 -9.52 -4.96 11.59
N ARG A 181 -9.60 -5.78 12.61
CA ARG A 181 -10.03 -7.18 12.50
C ARG A 181 -11.46 -7.34 13.01
N GLN A 182 -12.27 -8.08 12.27
CA GLN A 182 -13.68 -8.36 12.60
C GLN A 182 -13.77 -9.81 13.08
N ASN A 183 -14.06 -10.00 14.37
CA ASN A 183 -14.14 -11.32 14.99
C ASN A 183 -15.53 -11.94 14.82
N SER A 184 -16.57 -11.10 14.94
CA SER A 184 -17.95 -11.47 14.64
C SER A 184 -18.71 -10.31 14.00
N VAL A 185 -19.56 -10.62 13.03
CA VAL A 185 -20.36 -9.63 12.30
C VAL A 185 -21.81 -10.11 12.26
N GLY A 186 -22.70 -9.35 12.87
CA GLY A 186 -24.15 -9.54 12.88
C GLY A 186 -24.89 -8.22 12.72
N GLU A 187 -26.20 -8.29 12.45
CA GLU A 187 -27.06 -7.10 12.32
C GLU A 187 -27.23 -6.36 13.65
N ASP A 188 -27.23 -7.10 14.77
CA ASP A 188 -27.38 -6.51 16.09
C ASP A 188 -26.05 -5.97 16.63
N ARG A 189 -24.92 -6.60 16.26
CA ARG A 189 -23.63 -6.26 16.81
C ARG A 189 -22.46 -6.75 15.96
N VAL A 190 -21.43 -5.93 15.91
CA VAL A 190 -20.08 -6.30 15.43
C VAL A 190 -19.12 -6.30 16.61
N GLU A 191 -18.30 -7.33 16.72
CA GLU A 191 -17.18 -7.39 17.63
C GLU A 191 -15.89 -7.54 16.83
N GLY A 192 -14.85 -6.82 17.26
CA GLY A 192 -13.57 -6.81 16.59
C GLY A 192 -12.47 -6.25 17.46
N GLU A 193 -11.33 -6.06 16.85
CA GLU A 193 -10.16 -5.46 17.48
C GLU A 193 -9.39 -4.58 16.49
N ALA A 194 -8.80 -3.51 17.02
CA ALA A 194 -7.81 -2.71 16.30
C ALA A 194 -6.42 -3.14 16.79
N GLU A 195 -5.62 -3.66 15.85
CA GLU A 195 -4.20 -3.95 16.06
C GLU A 195 -3.41 -2.71 15.63
N ILE A 196 -2.64 -2.14 16.57
CA ILE A 196 -1.97 -0.85 16.41
C ILE A 196 -0.47 -1.06 16.55
N HIS A 197 0.26 -0.75 15.50
CA HIS A 197 1.72 -0.79 15.45
C HIS A 197 2.29 0.59 15.80
N LEU A 198 3.28 0.64 16.68
CA LEU A 198 3.85 1.88 17.20
C LEU A 198 5.36 1.93 16.93
N VAL A 199 5.86 3.12 16.64
CA VAL A 199 7.26 3.49 16.83
C VAL A 199 7.40 4.19 18.17
N THR A 200 8.54 4.00 18.87
CA THR A 200 8.72 4.53 20.22
C THR A 200 9.95 5.43 20.31
N GLY A 201 9.86 6.46 21.14
CA GLY A 201 10.97 7.37 21.44
C GLY A 201 11.82 6.97 22.64
N GLY A 202 11.55 5.78 23.19
CA GLY A 202 12.23 5.27 24.40
C GLY A 202 11.35 5.29 25.65
N GLU A 203 10.10 5.76 25.54
CA GLU A 203 9.12 5.68 26.62
C GLU A 203 8.67 4.21 26.84
N ASN A 204 8.33 3.86 28.08
CA ASN A 204 7.86 2.52 28.43
C ASN A 204 6.35 2.32 28.23
N SER A 205 5.60 3.43 28.10
CA SER A 205 4.16 3.39 27.90
C SER A 205 3.63 4.69 27.31
N CYS A 206 2.50 4.62 26.60
CA CYS A 206 1.72 5.76 26.15
C CYS A 206 0.22 5.57 26.46
N VAL A 207 -0.57 6.59 26.24
CA VAL A 207 -2.03 6.51 26.31
C VAL A 207 -2.57 6.53 24.88
N LEU A 208 -3.36 5.51 24.53
CA LEU A 208 -4.05 5.40 23.26
C LEU A 208 -5.55 5.66 23.45
N THR A 209 -6.16 6.35 22.52
CA THR A 209 -7.60 6.45 22.39
C THR A 209 -8.01 5.90 21.02
N LEU A 210 -8.89 4.90 21.03
CA LEU A 210 -9.54 4.35 19.85
C LEU A 210 -10.95 4.90 19.77
N ASP A 211 -11.26 5.62 18.70
CA ASP A 211 -12.61 6.11 18.39
C ASP A 211 -13.11 5.46 17.09
N ILE A 212 -14.39 5.04 17.07
CA ILE A 212 -15.06 4.60 15.85
C ILE A 212 -16.23 5.54 15.58
N THR A 213 -16.22 6.12 14.38
CA THR A 213 -17.25 7.04 13.90
C THR A 213 -18.03 6.36 12.77
N ALA A 214 -19.35 6.37 12.89
CA ALA A 214 -20.26 5.81 11.91
C ALA A 214 -20.36 6.68 10.63
N PRO A 215 -20.97 6.17 9.53
CA PRO A 215 -21.11 6.91 8.27
C PRO A 215 -21.86 8.24 8.39
N ASP A 216 -22.71 8.40 9.40
CA ASP A 216 -23.44 9.65 9.67
C ASP A 216 -22.66 10.67 10.54
N GLY A 217 -21.42 10.34 10.91
CA GLY A 217 -20.56 11.17 11.73
C GLY A 217 -20.72 10.96 13.24
N SER A 218 -21.66 10.12 13.69
CA SER A 218 -21.83 9.80 15.12
C SER A 218 -20.71 8.91 15.63
N ARG A 219 -20.19 9.20 16.83
CA ARG A 219 -19.19 8.35 17.48
C ARG A 219 -19.91 7.18 18.17
N VAL A 220 -19.68 5.97 17.64
CA VAL A 220 -20.33 4.73 18.10
C VAL A 220 -19.50 3.91 19.06
N PHE A 221 -18.20 4.20 19.14
CA PHE A 221 -17.29 3.56 20.10
C PHE A 221 -16.18 4.52 20.49
N SER A 222 -15.76 4.45 21.77
CA SER A 222 -14.56 5.16 22.26
C SER A 222 -13.96 4.37 23.41
N LYS A 223 -12.66 4.11 23.33
CA LYS A 223 -11.93 3.45 24.41
C LYS A 223 -10.55 4.05 24.58
N ARG A 224 -10.26 4.47 25.81
CA ARG A 224 -8.96 4.97 26.23
C ARG A 224 -8.26 3.90 27.05
N GLN A 225 -6.97 3.67 26.74
CA GLN A 225 -6.18 2.63 27.39
C GLN A 225 -4.71 3.05 27.47
N LYS A 226 -4.09 2.76 28.61
CA LYS A 226 -2.63 2.83 28.73
C LYS A 226 -2.01 1.60 28.07
N ALA A 227 -1.12 1.84 27.12
CA ALA A 227 -0.42 0.79 26.37
C ALA A 227 1.04 0.71 26.80
N ARG A 228 1.55 -0.51 26.90
CA ARG A 228 2.97 -0.78 27.10
C ARG A 228 3.69 -0.73 25.75
N LEU A 229 4.88 -0.14 25.72
CA LEU A 229 5.73 -0.01 24.54
C LEU A 229 6.89 -1.02 24.65
N ASP A 230 6.63 -2.27 24.29
CA ASP A 230 7.60 -3.37 24.35
C ASP A 230 7.95 -3.93 22.96
N GLY A 231 7.66 -3.16 21.92
CA GLY A 231 7.91 -3.52 20.51
C GLY A 231 6.85 -4.44 19.90
N LYS A 232 5.82 -4.83 20.67
CA LYS A 232 4.67 -5.59 20.15
C LYS A 232 3.53 -4.66 19.74
N PRO A 233 2.67 -5.09 18.81
CA PRO A 233 1.46 -4.34 18.51
C PRO A 233 0.54 -4.27 19.72
N VAL A 234 -0.20 -3.17 19.83
CA VAL A 234 -1.22 -2.98 20.88
C VAL A 234 -2.58 -3.34 20.28
N THR A 235 -3.28 -4.27 20.93
CA THR A 235 -4.63 -4.67 20.51
C THR A 235 -5.67 -4.01 21.40
N ILE A 236 -6.64 -3.32 20.79
CA ILE A 236 -7.78 -2.71 21.49
C ILE A 236 -9.06 -3.34 20.96
N PRO A 237 -9.74 -4.19 21.76
CA PRO A 237 -11.03 -4.74 21.37
C PRO A 237 -12.12 -3.68 21.39
N PHE A 238 -13.03 -3.79 20.40
CA PHE A 238 -14.18 -2.92 20.26
C PHE A 238 -15.48 -3.69 19.98
N SER A 239 -16.61 -3.04 20.17
CA SER A 239 -17.91 -3.50 19.71
C SER A 239 -18.74 -2.32 19.22
N VAL A 240 -19.54 -2.57 18.18
CA VAL A 240 -20.50 -1.60 17.63
C VAL A 240 -21.89 -2.25 17.62
N ASP A 241 -22.83 -1.65 18.33
CA ASP A 241 -24.21 -2.14 18.39
C ASP A 241 -25.01 -1.57 17.20
N ALA A 242 -25.95 -2.36 16.67
CA ALA A 242 -26.80 -2.05 15.52
C ALA A 242 -26.01 -1.43 14.34
N PRO A 243 -24.94 -2.10 13.85
CA PRO A 243 -24.09 -1.54 12.83
C PRO A 243 -24.80 -1.44 11.48
N ARG A 244 -24.46 -0.41 10.71
CA ARG A 244 -24.78 -0.38 9.28
C ARG A 244 -23.73 -1.22 8.55
N LEU A 245 -24.12 -2.43 8.14
CA LEU A 245 -23.20 -3.34 7.44
C LEU A 245 -22.89 -2.83 6.03
N TRP A 246 -21.62 -2.96 5.65
CA TRP A 246 -21.17 -2.68 4.29
C TRP A 246 -21.63 -3.79 3.33
N SER A 247 -22.16 -3.39 2.19
CA SER A 247 -22.46 -4.28 1.07
C SER A 247 -22.38 -3.51 -0.24
N PRO A 248 -22.34 -4.17 -1.41
CA PRO A 248 -22.41 -3.50 -2.71
C PRO A 248 -23.58 -2.53 -2.86
N ALA A 249 -24.73 -2.86 -2.28
CA ALA A 249 -25.93 -2.03 -2.32
C ALA A 249 -25.95 -0.91 -1.24
N ASN A 250 -25.18 -1.06 -0.17
CA ASN A 250 -25.07 -0.11 0.93
C ASN A 250 -23.62 -0.01 1.39
N PRO A 251 -22.77 0.80 0.73
CA PRO A 251 -21.34 0.89 1.03
C PRO A 251 -21.08 1.76 2.28
N ALA A 252 -21.52 1.30 3.45
CA ALA A 252 -21.39 2.00 4.72
C ALA A 252 -19.96 1.92 5.24
N LEU A 253 -19.27 3.06 5.33
CA LEU A 253 -17.88 3.17 5.75
C LEU A 253 -17.77 3.85 7.11
N TYR A 254 -17.08 3.20 8.04
CA TYR A 254 -16.73 3.71 9.35
C TYR A 254 -15.32 4.28 9.33
N ARG A 255 -15.10 5.32 10.14
CA ARG A 255 -13.78 5.87 10.41
C ARG A 255 -13.26 5.34 11.74
N VAL A 256 -12.15 4.64 11.73
CA VAL A 256 -11.46 4.13 12.92
C VAL A 256 -10.23 5.01 13.15
N SER A 257 -10.22 5.74 14.25
CA SER A 257 -9.15 6.71 14.58
C SER A 257 -8.42 6.27 15.84
N VAL A 258 -7.10 6.31 15.80
CA VAL A 258 -6.23 6.10 16.94
C VAL A 258 -5.48 7.38 17.23
N SER A 259 -5.58 7.87 18.47
CA SER A 259 -4.82 9.02 18.95
C SER A 259 -3.88 8.62 20.08
N ILE A 260 -2.68 9.21 20.10
CA ILE A 260 -1.68 9.06 21.15
C ILE A 260 -1.63 10.32 21.97
N GLY A 261 -1.64 10.21 23.29
CA GLY A 261 -1.53 11.31 24.22
C GLY A 261 -2.55 11.26 25.35
N ASP A 262 -2.26 11.93 26.44
CA ASP A 262 -3.14 11.98 27.62
C ASP A 262 -4.02 13.24 27.62
N THR A 263 -3.44 14.40 27.82
CA THR A 263 -4.12 15.70 27.80
C THR A 263 -3.93 16.42 26.46
N THR A 264 -2.83 16.14 25.78
CA THR A 264 -2.52 16.69 24.46
C THR A 264 -2.27 15.52 23.51
N VAL A 265 -2.93 15.55 22.35
CA VAL A 265 -2.72 14.56 21.29
C VAL A 265 -1.38 14.85 20.62
N THR A 266 -0.50 13.84 20.62
CA THR A 266 0.85 13.93 20.02
C THR A 266 0.93 13.22 18.68
N ASP A 267 0.04 12.26 18.39
CA ASP A 267 -0.13 11.64 17.08
C ASP A 267 -1.58 11.21 16.88
N SER A 268 -2.05 11.19 15.63
CA SER A 268 -3.38 10.71 15.29
C SER A 268 -3.39 10.16 13.87
N VAL A 269 -3.86 8.93 13.73
CA VAL A 269 -4.05 8.24 12.45
C VAL A 269 -5.46 7.71 12.37
N ALA A 270 -6.04 7.76 11.18
CA ALA A 270 -7.36 7.20 10.95
C ALA A 270 -7.38 6.39 9.66
N VAL A 271 -8.06 5.24 9.73
CA VAL A 271 -8.36 4.38 8.59
C VAL A 271 -9.87 4.28 8.40
N ARG A 272 -10.29 3.95 7.18
CA ARG A 272 -11.69 3.63 6.89
C ARG A 272 -11.86 2.12 6.86
N THR A 273 -13.04 1.64 7.28
CA THR A 273 -13.42 0.24 7.14
C THR A 273 -14.92 0.10 6.97
N GLY A 274 -15.38 -1.07 6.53
CA GLY A 274 -16.81 -1.43 6.50
C GLY A 274 -17.02 -2.79 7.16
N PHE A 275 -17.98 -2.89 8.03
CA PHE A 275 -18.29 -4.14 8.71
C PHE A 275 -19.11 -5.06 7.81
N ARG A 276 -18.61 -6.26 7.56
CA ARG A 276 -19.28 -7.27 6.74
C ARG A 276 -18.77 -8.67 7.06
N SER A 277 -19.63 -9.64 6.83
CA SER A 277 -19.23 -11.05 6.77
C SER A 277 -19.12 -11.53 5.32
N ILE A 278 -18.16 -12.42 5.06
CA ILE A 278 -17.94 -13.06 3.75
C ILE A 278 -18.08 -14.55 3.91
N ALA A 279 -18.83 -15.18 3.01
CA ALA A 279 -18.90 -16.64 2.90
C ALA A 279 -18.69 -17.06 1.44
N ALA A 280 -17.85 -18.08 1.24
CA ALA A 280 -17.64 -18.69 -0.06
C ALA A 280 -17.68 -20.21 0.12
N THR A 281 -18.67 -20.88 -0.47
CA THR A 281 -18.83 -22.34 -0.37
C THR A 281 -19.19 -22.92 -1.72
N PRO A 282 -18.79 -24.19 -2.03
CA PRO A 282 -19.13 -24.83 -3.29
C PRO A 282 -20.64 -24.90 -3.56
N ALA A 283 -21.45 -25.13 -2.52
CA ALA A 283 -22.91 -25.24 -2.64
C ALA A 283 -23.62 -23.89 -2.59
N GLY A 284 -23.16 -22.95 -1.73
CA GLY A 284 -23.81 -21.67 -1.48
C GLY A 284 -23.33 -20.54 -2.41
N GLY A 285 -22.20 -20.71 -3.10
CA GLY A 285 -21.56 -19.65 -3.86
C GLY A 285 -20.93 -18.58 -2.96
N PHE A 286 -20.81 -17.37 -3.49
CA PHE A 286 -20.27 -16.23 -2.78
C PHE A 286 -21.40 -15.40 -2.14
N ALA A 287 -21.23 -15.04 -0.88
CA ALA A 287 -22.22 -14.26 -0.13
C ALA A 287 -21.56 -13.19 0.75
N ILE A 288 -22.23 -12.04 0.89
CA ILE A 288 -21.88 -10.97 1.83
C ILE A 288 -23.07 -10.76 2.76
N ASN A 289 -22.82 -10.77 4.07
CA ASN A 289 -23.85 -10.65 5.11
C ASN A 289 -25.00 -11.68 4.94
N GLY A 290 -24.64 -12.91 4.54
CA GLY A 290 -25.61 -13.98 4.27
C GLY A 290 -26.39 -13.86 2.96
N ILE A 291 -26.24 -12.77 2.21
CA ILE A 291 -26.91 -12.57 0.92
C ILE A 291 -26.01 -13.05 -0.21
N ARG A 292 -26.50 -13.98 -1.01
CA ARG A 292 -25.79 -14.50 -2.19
C ARG A 292 -25.64 -13.40 -3.25
N ILE A 293 -24.40 -13.21 -3.73
CA ILE A 293 -24.08 -12.22 -4.76
C ILE A 293 -23.48 -12.95 -5.96
N PRO A 294 -24.14 -12.92 -7.14
CA PRO A 294 -23.52 -13.35 -8.37
C PRO A 294 -22.38 -12.38 -8.74
N ILE A 295 -21.17 -12.91 -8.96
CA ILE A 295 -20.01 -12.10 -9.32
C ILE A 295 -19.93 -12.00 -10.84
N HIS A 296 -19.98 -10.77 -11.34
CA HIS A 296 -19.71 -10.39 -12.72
C HIS A 296 -18.47 -9.50 -12.71
N GLY A 297 -17.29 -10.10 -12.91
CA GLY A 297 -16.01 -9.42 -12.72
C GLY A 297 -15.25 -9.21 -14.02
N VAL A 298 -14.38 -8.20 -14.01
CA VAL A 298 -13.39 -7.94 -15.04
C VAL A 298 -11.98 -8.01 -14.44
N THR A 299 -10.99 -8.34 -15.25
CA THR A 299 -9.58 -8.22 -14.85
C THR A 299 -9.09 -6.83 -15.25
N LEU A 300 -8.49 -6.13 -14.30
CA LEU A 300 -7.90 -4.82 -14.50
C LEU A 300 -6.38 -4.92 -14.33
N TYR A 301 -5.63 -4.44 -15.32
CA TYR A 301 -4.19 -4.25 -15.26
C TYR A 301 -3.88 -2.81 -14.90
N HIS A 302 -2.73 -2.60 -14.26
CA HIS A 302 -2.31 -1.28 -13.77
C HIS A 302 -1.58 -0.51 -14.86
N ASP A 303 -2.26 -0.21 -15.96
CA ASP A 303 -1.69 0.61 -17.02
C ASP A 303 -2.76 1.28 -17.91
N ASN A 304 -2.32 2.31 -18.63
CA ASN A 304 -3.04 2.87 -19.76
C ASN A 304 -2.08 3.21 -20.91
N ALA A 305 -2.64 3.49 -22.08
CA ALA A 305 -1.87 3.74 -23.30
C ALA A 305 -1.07 5.06 -23.28
N ILE A 306 -1.38 6.00 -22.40
CA ILE A 306 -0.79 7.34 -22.35
C ILE A 306 0.33 7.41 -21.32
N SER A 307 0.04 7.06 -20.09
CA SER A 307 0.94 7.18 -18.92
C SER A 307 1.56 5.86 -18.48
N GLY A 308 1.29 4.76 -19.20
CA GLY A 308 1.74 3.44 -18.76
C GLY A 308 1.25 3.13 -17.35
N GLY A 309 2.17 2.70 -16.47
CA GLY A 309 1.84 2.43 -15.07
C GLY A 309 1.73 3.66 -14.16
N ALA A 310 2.07 4.87 -14.64
CA ALA A 310 2.03 6.10 -13.85
C ALA A 310 0.62 6.72 -13.84
N LEU A 311 -0.35 5.97 -13.29
CA LEU A 311 -1.76 6.35 -13.25
C LEU A 311 -2.04 7.37 -12.14
N ILE A 312 -3.01 8.26 -12.42
CA ILE A 312 -3.52 9.27 -11.49
C ILE A 312 -5.01 9.05 -11.21
N ALA A 313 -5.57 9.73 -10.24
CA ALA A 313 -6.97 9.58 -9.80
C ALA A 313 -7.99 9.58 -10.95
N PRO A 314 -7.95 10.50 -11.95
CA PRO A 314 -8.88 10.48 -13.09
C PRO A 314 -8.82 9.20 -13.94
N ASP A 315 -7.65 8.56 -14.06
CA ASP A 315 -7.51 7.32 -14.83
C ASP A 315 -8.31 6.20 -14.17
N TYR A 316 -8.18 6.03 -12.83
CA TYR A 316 -8.94 5.05 -12.06
C TYR A 316 -10.45 5.32 -12.08
N ASP A 317 -10.87 6.59 -12.00
CA ASP A 317 -12.29 6.95 -12.07
C ASP A 317 -12.87 6.63 -13.47
N ALA A 318 -12.10 6.84 -14.52
CA ALA A 318 -12.49 6.48 -15.90
C ALA A 318 -12.65 4.96 -16.04
N ASP A 319 -11.68 4.17 -15.55
CA ASP A 319 -11.74 2.70 -15.58
C ASP A 319 -12.96 2.18 -14.80
N LEU A 320 -13.18 2.65 -13.58
CA LEU A 320 -14.33 2.25 -12.77
C LEU A 320 -15.66 2.60 -13.43
N SER A 321 -15.74 3.76 -14.08
CA SER A 321 -16.91 4.17 -14.84
C SER A 321 -17.21 3.23 -16.01
N GLN A 322 -16.18 2.82 -16.76
CA GLN A 322 -16.31 1.86 -17.86
C GLN A 322 -16.73 0.48 -17.35
N ILE A 323 -16.07 -0.01 -16.29
CA ILE A 323 -16.37 -1.31 -15.65
C ILE A 323 -17.85 -1.37 -15.23
N ARG A 324 -18.35 -0.30 -14.60
CA ARG A 324 -19.76 -0.21 -14.20
C ARG A 324 -20.72 -0.17 -15.41
N THR A 325 -20.34 0.51 -16.48
CA THR A 325 -21.14 0.57 -17.72
C THR A 325 -21.29 -0.82 -18.36
N LEU A 326 -20.30 -1.70 -18.19
CA LEU A 326 -20.39 -3.11 -18.61
C LEU A 326 -21.33 -3.94 -17.73
N GLY A 327 -21.84 -3.39 -16.62
CA GLY A 327 -22.66 -4.11 -15.65
C GLY A 327 -21.86 -5.01 -14.72
N ALA A 328 -20.53 -4.85 -14.66
CA ALA A 328 -19.68 -5.58 -13.72
C ALA A 328 -19.84 -5.05 -12.29
N ASN A 329 -19.80 -5.95 -11.31
CA ASN A 329 -19.85 -5.65 -9.88
C ASN A 329 -18.58 -6.04 -9.12
N ALA A 330 -17.59 -6.54 -9.86
CA ALA A 330 -16.31 -6.95 -9.29
C ALA A 330 -15.16 -6.65 -10.25
N LEU A 331 -13.98 -6.44 -9.70
CA LEU A 331 -12.74 -6.39 -10.44
C LEU A 331 -11.66 -7.28 -9.79
N ARG A 332 -10.79 -7.82 -10.63
CA ARG A 332 -9.56 -8.47 -10.24
C ARG A 332 -8.40 -7.53 -10.51
N SER A 333 -7.69 -7.15 -9.47
CA SER A 333 -6.45 -6.38 -9.53
C SER A 333 -5.32 -7.33 -9.90
N ALA A 334 -5.02 -7.43 -11.20
CA ALA A 334 -4.05 -8.38 -11.75
C ALA A 334 -2.78 -7.62 -12.19
N VAL A 335 -1.63 -8.22 -12.05
CA VAL A 335 -1.20 -9.42 -11.32
C VAL A 335 -0.49 -9.01 -10.03
N MET A 336 -0.78 -7.81 -9.58
CA MET A 336 -0.23 -7.15 -8.39
C MET A 336 -1.26 -6.14 -7.86
N PRO A 337 -1.14 -5.66 -6.62
CA PRO A 337 -2.03 -4.63 -6.11
C PRO A 337 -1.92 -3.32 -6.89
N HIS A 338 -3.04 -2.63 -7.02
CA HIS A 338 -3.13 -1.29 -7.58
C HIS A 338 -2.97 -0.21 -6.51
N ALA A 339 -3.13 1.07 -6.88
CA ALA A 339 -3.06 2.17 -5.94
C ALA A 339 -4.22 2.13 -4.93
N GLN A 340 -3.98 2.60 -3.70
CA GLN A 340 -4.98 2.67 -2.63
C GLN A 340 -6.23 3.46 -3.07
N TYR A 341 -6.05 4.49 -3.90
CA TYR A 341 -7.15 5.27 -4.46
C TYR A 341 -8.21 4.40 -5.16
N LEU A 342 -7.78 3.40 -5.95
CA LEU A 342 -8.73 2.49 -6.61
C LEU A 342 -9.58 1.73 -5.59
N TYR A 343 -8.96 1.23 -4.53
CA TYR A 343 -9.67 0.46 -3.49
C TYR A 343 -10.58 1.34 -2.65
N ASP A 344 -10.16 2.57 -2.34
CA ASP A 344 -11.00 3.59 -1.71
C ASP A 344 -12.27 3.86 -2.53
N ARG A 345 -12.13 3.99 -3.85
CA ARG A 345 -13.28 4.18 -4.76
C ARG A 345 -14.15 2.94 -4.83
N CYS A 346 -13.56 1.74 -4.81
CA CYS A 346 -14.32 0.49 -4.75
C CYS A 346 -15.11 0.36 -3.45
N ASP A 347 -14.52 0.75 -2.31
CA ASP A 347 -15.20 0.80 -1.01
C ASP A 347 -16.42 1.70 -1.03
N GLU A 348 -16.29 2.89 -1.61
CA GLU A 348 -17.34 3.90 -1.72
C GLU A 348 -18.46 3.52 -2.70
N GLN A 349 -18.11 2.79 -3.75
CA GLN A 349 -19.03 2.43 -4.83
C GLN A 349 -19.64 1.02 -4.67
N GLY A 350 -19.21 0.25 -3.66
CA GLY A 350 -19.69 -1.11 -3.47
C GLY A 350 -19.16 -2.10 -4.53
N MET A 351 -18.02 -1.81 -5.16
CA MET A 351 -17.37 -2.70 -6.12
C MET A 351 -16.56 -3.76 -5.38
N LEU A 352 -16.74 -5.04 -5.70
CA LEU A 352 -15.96 -6.12 -5.11
C LEU A 352 -14.57 -6.20 -5.72
N VAL A 353 -13.57 -6.56 -4.92
CA VAL A 353 -12.17 -6.61 -5.36
C VAL A 353 -11.53 -7.94 -4.98
N TRP A 354 -10.82 -8.53 -5.93
CA TRP A 354 -9.86 -9.60 -5.74
C TRP A 354 -8.46 -9.05 -6.02
N ILE A 355 -7.55 -9.10 -5.04
CA ILE A 355 -6.15 -8.66 -5.20
C ILE A 355 -5.25 -9.88 -5.38
N ASP A 356 -4.47 -9.91 -6.45
CA ASP A 356 -3.45 -10.94 -6.68
C ASP A 356 -2.14 -10.62 -5.94
N ALA A 357 -1.55 -11.66 -5.33
CA ALA A 357 -0.13 -11.66 -5.05
C ALA A 357 0.65 -11.81 -6.38
N PRO A 358 1.83 -11.18 -6.52
CA PRO A 358 2.55 -11.12 -7.79
C PRO A 358 3.26 -12.41 -8.19
N LEU A 359 2.86 -13.55 -7.68
CA LEU A 359 3.29 -14.86 -8.12
C LEU A 359 2.58 -15.22 -9.42
N HIS A 360 3.14 -14.71 -10.51
CA HIS A 360 2.61 -14.90 -11.86
C HIS A 360 3.71 -15.42 -12.78
N ARG A 361 3.41 -16.47 -13.50
CA ARG A 361 4.26 -16.94 -14.59
C ARG A 361 3.44 -17.11 -15.85
N SER A 362 3.77 -16.30 -16.84
CA SER A 362 3.15 -16.40 -18.16
C SER A 362 3.61 -17.68 -18.88
N SER A 363 2.66 -18.39 -19.47
CA SER A 363 2.96 -19.48 -20.41
C SER A 363 3.64 -19.01 -21.70
N PHE A 364 3.77 -17.69 -21.90
CA PHE A 364 4.27 -17.12 -23.15
C PHE A 364 5.77 -17.30 -23.36
N LEU A 365 6.54 -17.43 -22.27
CA LEU A 365 7.97 -17.78 -22.33
C LEU A 365 8.09 -19.27 -21.99
N GLY A 366 8.07 -20.12 -23.01
CA GLY A 366 7.95 -21.58 -22.92
C GLY A 366 8.98 -22.34 -22.06
N ASP A 367 9.97 -21.63 -21.47
CA ASP A 367 11.06 -22.24 -20.71
C ASP A 367 11.10 -21.82 -19.23
N VAL A 368 10.10 -21.11 -18.74
CA VAL A 368 10.12 -20.63 -17.36
C VAL A 368 9.55 -21.67 -16.42
N SER A 369 10.41 -22.50 -15.83
CA SER A 369 10.05 -23.42 -14.76
C SER A 369 10.14 -22.75 -13.39
N TYR A 370 9.37 -23.24 -12.42
CA TYR A 370 9.54 -22.85 -11.03
C TYR A 370 10.85 -23.44 -10.49
N PHE A 371 11.67 -22.60 -9.88
CA PHE A 371 12.84 -23.02 -9.13
C PHE A 371 12.72 -22.50 -7.70
N ALA A 372 12.76 -23.42 -6.73
CA ALA A 372 12.67 -23.12 -5.33
C ALA A 372 13.97 -22.47 -4.84
N THR A 373 14.01 -21.15 -4.80
CA THR A 373 15.11 -20.43 -4.12
C THR A 373 14.57 -19.75 -2.86
N PRO A 374 15.32 -19.78 -1.73
CA PRO A 374 14.86 -19.14 -0.49
C PRO A 374 14.56 -17.65 -0.68
N ALA A 375 15.35 -16.94 -1.48
CA ALA A 375 15.18 -15.50 -1.72
C ALA A 375 13.90 -15.20 -2.51
N PHE A 376 13.61 -15.96 -3.57
CA PHE A 376 12.37 -15.86 -4.35
C PHE A 376 11.13 -16.11 -3.50
N GLU A 377 11.14 -17.23 -2.75
CA GLU A 377 9.99 -17.60 -1.91
C GLU A 377 9.77 -16.59 -0.77
N GLN A 378 10.85 -16.09 -0.16
CA GLN A 378 10.75 -15.07 0.88
C GLN A 378 10.18 -13.76 0.31
N ASN A 379 10.65 -13.31 -0.85
CA ASN A 379 10.13 -12.10 -1.49
C ASN A 379 8.61 -12.19 -1.77
N GLY A 380 8.13 -13.36 -2.19
CA GLY A 380 6.68 -13.53 -2.39
C GLY A 380 5.89 -13.54 -1.08
N LEU A 381 6.44 -14.10 0.01
CA LEU A 381 5.84 -14.03 1.34
C LEU A 381 5.81 -12.58 1.86
N ASP A 382 6.91 -11.83 1.71
CA ASP A 382 7.01 -10.44 2.14
C ASP A 382 5.97 -9.57 1.40
N GLN A 383 5.91 -9.67 0.07
CA GLN A 383 4.91 -8.93 -0.71
C GLN A 383 3.47 -9.33 -0.37
N LEU A 384 3.18 -10.61 -0.12
CA LEU A 384 1.85 -11.04 0.32
C LEU A 384 1.47 -10.45 1.68
N GLN A 385 2.41 -10.40 2.62
CA GLN A 385 2.18 -9.78 3.93
C GLN A 385 1.90 -8.28 3.81
N GLU A 386 2.65 -7.59 2.96
CA GLU A 386 2.43 -6.17 2.64
C GLU A 386 1.05 -5.96 2.01
N ILE A 387 0.68 -6.79 1.03
CA ILE A 387 -0.64 -6.73 0.37
C ILE A 387 -1.76 -6.84 1.40
N VAL A 388 -1.70 -7.83 2.28
CA VAL A 388 -2.73 -8.04 3.30
C VAL A 388 -2.75 -6.88 4.30
N ALA A 389 -1.60 -6.47 4.84
CA ALA A 389 -1.51 -5.41 5.84
C ALA A 389 -2.00 -4.06 5.31
N GLN A 390 -1.69 -3.74 4.04
CA GLN A 390 -2.08 -2.47 3.42
C GLN A 390 -3.56 -2.44 3.03
N ASN A 391 -4.20 -3.61 2.79
CA ASN A 391 -5.55 -3.68 2.23
C ASN A 391 -6.59 -4.36 3.13
N ILE A 392 -6.22 -4.80 4.33
CA ILE A 392 -7.15 -5.50 5.25
C ILE A 392 -8.34 -4.64 5.67
N ASN A 393 -8.16 -3.31 5.71
CA ASN A 393 -9.19 -2.37 6.11
C ASN A 393 -10.22 -2.09 5.01
N HIS A 394 -9.94 -2.41 3.74
CA HIS A 394 -10.87 -2.20 2.62
C HIS A 394 -11.99 -3.25 2.63
N PRO A 395 -13.26 -2.87 2.85
CA PRO A 395 -14.37 -3.82 2.82
C PRO A 395 -14.66 -4.36 1.41
N SER A 396 -14.33 -3.61 0.38
CA SER A 396 -14.46 -4.04 -1.02
C SER A 396 -13.54 -5.20 -1.37
N VAL A 397 -12.37 -5.29 -0.73
CA VAL A 397 -11.45 -6.42 -0.92
C VAL A 397 -12.06 -7.66 -0.27
N VAL A 398 -12.40 -8.65 -1.07
CA VAL A 398 -13.16 -9.84 -0.64
C VAL A 398 -12.41 -11.15 -0.82
N MET A 399 -11.29 -11.15 -1.54
CA MET A 399 -10.47 -12.34 -1.79
C MET A 399 -8.98 -11.98 -1.90
N TRP A 400 -8.12 -12.86 -1.39
CA TRP A 400 -6.67 -12.79 -1.56
C TRP A 400 -6.24 -13.80 -2.61
N GLY A 401 -5.73 -13.32 -3.75
CA GLY A 401 -5.14 -14.14 -4.81
C GLY A 401 -3.74 -14.60 -4.40
N ILE A 402 -3.54 -15.92 -4.35
CA ILE A 402 -2.25 -16.51 -3.94
C ILE A 402 -1.28 -16.58 -5.11
N PHE A 403 -1.78 -16.91 -6.29
CA PHE A 403 -1.02 -16.93 -7.54
C PHE A 403 -1.93 -16.78 -8.75
N SER A 404 -1.31 -16.42 -9.88
CA SER A 404 -1.99 -16.31 -11.18
C SER A 404 -1.20 -17.05 -12.24
N ARG A 405 -1.86 -17.93 -13.03
CA ARG A 405 -1.30 -18.65 -14.19
C ARG A 405 0.05 -19.32 -13.89
N LEU A 406 0.16 -19.95 -12.73
CA LEU A 406 1.39 -20.61 -12.33
C LEU A 406 1.61 -21.88 -13.16
N TRP A 407 2.72 -21.89 -13.91
CA TRP A 407 3.13 -23.09 -14.65
C TRP A 407 3.77 -24.10 -13.71
N MET A 408 3.17 -25.29 -13.61
CA MET A 408 3.59 -26.37 -12.69
C MET A 408 4.73 -27.24 -13.27
N ARG A 409 5.79 -26.61 -13.78
CA ARG A 409 7.03 -27.28 -14.24
C ARG A 409 8.21 -26.88 -13.38
N GLY A 410 9.21 -27.75 -13.29
CA GLY A 410 10.41 -27.55 -12.46
C GLY A 410 10.26 -28.20 -11.11
N ASP A 411 10.69 -27.51 -10.06
CA ASP A 411 10.56 -27.98 -8.67
C ASP A 411 9.08 -28.04 -8.23
N ASP A 412 8.80 -28.82 -7.20
CA ASP A 412 7.46 -28.87 -6.59
C ASP A 412 7.12 -27.54 -5.90
N VAL A 413 6.22 -26.79 -6.50
CA VAL A 413 5.75 -25.48 -5.97
C VAL A 413 4.72 -25.63 -4.83
N THR A 414 4.19 -26.83 -4.60
CA THR A 414 3.11 -27.06 -3.61
C THR A 414 3.47 -26.62 -2.19
N PRO A 415 4.67 -26.88 -1.66
CA PRO A 415 5.05 -26.38 -0.33
C PRO A 415 5.04 -24.86 -0.24
N TYR A 416 5.45 -24.17 -1.29
CA TYR A 416 5.47 -22.70 -1.33
C TYR A 416 4.04 -22.12 -1.39
N ILE A 417 3.17 -22.65 -2.26
CA ILE A 417 1.77 -22.24 -2.33
C ILE A 417 1.08 -22.47 -0.98
N ARG A 418 1.37 -23.58 -0.29
CA ARG A 418 0.82 -23.86 1.04
C ARG A 418 1.23 -22.78 2.04
N ARG A 419 2.50 -22.40 2.09
CA ARG A 419 3.00 -21.31 2.97
C ARG A 419 2.35 -19.96 2.66
N LEU A 420 2.20 -19.60 1.38
CA LEU A 420 1.49 -18.38 0.98
C LEU A 420 0.04 -18.41 1.47
N ASN A 421 -0.65 -19.53 1.26
CA ASN A 421 -2.04 -19.68 1.72
C ASN A 421 -2.16 -19.60 3.24
N GLU A 422 -1.29 -20.27 3.99
CA GLU A 422 -1.24 -20.23 5.44
C GLU A 422 -0.95 -18.82 5.96
N THR A 423 -0.01 -18.11 5.32
CA THR A 423 0.32 -16.71 5.64
C THR A 423 -0.89 -15.80 5.46
N ALA A 424 -1.56 -15.83 4.31
CA ALA A 424 -2.74 -15.01 4.06
C ALA A 424 -3.86 -15.30 5.08
N ARG A 425 -4.15 -16.56 5.35
CA ARG A 425 -5.20 -16.99 6.30
C ARG A 425 -4.87 -16.68 7.76
N THR A 426 -3.59 -16.68 8.11
CA THR A 426 -3.14 -16.27 9.45
C THR A 426 -3.28 -14.77 9.65
N MET A 427 -2.91 -13.99 8.65
CA MET A 427 -3.02 -12.53 8.72
C MET A 427 -4.46 -12.06 8.62
N ASP A 428 -5.29 -12.72 7.81
CA ASP A 428 -6.70 -12.39 7.63
C ASP A 428 -7.56 -13.64 7.42
N PRO A 429 -8.12 -14.21 8.49
CA PRO A 429 -9.02 -15.35 8.41
C PRO A 429 -10.42 -14.99 7.88
N SER A 430 -10.75 -13.71 7.74
CA SER A 430 -12.10 -13.25 7.35
C SER A 430 -12.36 -13.34 5.85
N ARG A 431 -11.31 -13.49 5.03
CA ARG A 431 -11.40 -13.56 3.57
C ARG A 431 -10.93 -14.90 3.03
N PRO A 432 -11.60 -15.46 2.01
CA PRO A 432 -11.10 -16.62 1.31
C PRO A 432 -9.83 -16.30 0.50
N THR A 433 -8.98 -17.29 0.36
CA THR A 433 -7.88 -17.30 -0.60
C THR A 433 -8.36 -17.92 -1.92
N VAL A 434 -7.78 -17.46 -3.02
CA VAL A 434 -8.13 -17.91 -4.37
C VAL A 434 -6.88 -17.99 -5.23
N ALA A 435 -6.93 -18.80 -6.27
CA ALA A 435 -5.87 -18.91 -7.25
C ALA A 435 -6.45 -19.06 -8.66
N CYS A 436 -5.72 -18.55 -9.64
CA CYS A 436 -6.02 -18.76 -11.04
C CYS A 436 -4.96 -19.70 -11.63
N SER A 437 -5.38 -20.87 -12.12
CA SER A 437 -4.51 -21.85 -12.77
C SER A 437 -4.81 -21.91 -14.26
N ASP A 438 -3.77 -22.10 -15.09
CA ASP A 438 -3.93 -22.40 -16.53
C ASP A 438 -4.21 -23.89 -16.79
N GLN A 439 -4.20 -24.71 -15.76
CA GLN A 439 -4.50 -26.14 -15.87
C GLN A 439 -5.98 -26.39 -15.59
N ASN A 440 -6.69 -26.79 -16.63
CA ASN A 440 -8.04 -27.37 -16.52
C ASN A 440 -7.94 -28.86 -16.20
#